data_411fa0c77016e223c2a9ffcecefdd916
#
_entry.id   411fa0c77016e223c2a9ffcecefdd916
#
_cell.length_a   1.000
_cell.length_b   1.000
_cell.length_c   1.000
_cell.angle_alpha   90.00
_cell.angle_beta   90.00
_cell.angle_gamma   90.00
#
_symmetry.space_group_name_H-M   'P 1'
#
loop_
_entity.id
_entity.type
_entity.pdbx_description
1 polymer ?
#
loop_
_entity_poly.entity_id
_entity_poly.type
_entity_poly.pdbx_seq_one_letter_code
_entity_poly.pdbx_strand_id
1 'polypeptide(L)'
;MDITNATTATVTPAPITPAPLTLALVVASDREGRFAPVITDWFRSRLAEREDFTVTVVDLAEIDLPTSLSHRPSPAVTAELAKVTPVLEAADAFVVVTPEYNHSFPASLKNLIDRHYTEWQAKPVGFVSYGGMSGGLRAVEQLRQVYAEMHAVTVRETVSFHQAHGLFDEDGRHKDPAGAEIAAKALLDQIAWWGTALKDAKSVRPYGA
;
A
#
# COMPACT_ATOMS: atom_id res chain seq x y z
N MET A 1 2.90 -8.57 -67.65
CA MET A 1 3.23 -9.22 -66.36
C MET A 1 2.75 -8.26 -65.27
N ASP A 2 1.54 -8.52 -64.78
CA ASP A 2 0.95 -7.71 -63.68
C ASP A 2 1.47 -8.21 -62.35
N ILE A 3 2.16 -7.33 -61.64
CA ILE A 3 2.62 -7.62 -60.27
C ILE A 3 1.51 -7.12 -59.36
N THR A 4 0.65 -8.04 -58.87
CA THR A 4 -0.35 -7.77 -57.88
C THR A 4 0.30 -7.39 -56.57
N ASN A 5 0.08 -6.13 -56.13
CA ASN A 5 0.50 -5.58 -54.86
C ASN A 5 -0.38 -6.17 -53.74
N ALA A 6 0.12 -7.15 -53.00
CA ALA A 6 -0.55 -7.68 -51.80
C ALA A 6 -0.37 -6.68 -50.65
N THR A 7 -1.45 -5.97 -50.34
CA THR A 7 -1.53 -5.10 -49.16
C THR A 7 -1.60 -6.01 -47.91
N THR A 8 -0.50 -6.09 -47.19
CA THR A 8 -0.45 -6.73 -45.87
C THR A 8 -1.21 -5.87 -44.87
N ALA A 9 -2.39 -6.31 -44.46
CA ALA A 9 -3.13 -5.66 -43.37
C ALA A 9 -2.36 -5.85 -42.07
N THR A 10 -1.84 -4.75 -41.50
CA THR A 10 -1.25 -4.73 -40.16
C THR A 10 -2.38 -4.90 -39.14
N VAL A 11 -2.51 -6.11 -38.59
CA VAL A 11 -3.43 -6.37 -37.47
C VAL A 11 -2.79 -5.72 -36.22
N THR A 12 -3.32 -4.57 -35.81
CA THR A 12 -2.98 -3.98 -34.50
C THR A 12 -3.59 -4.89 -33.44
N PRO A 13 -2.79 -5.51 -32.56
CA PRO A 13 -3.35 -6.32 -31.49
C PRO A 13 -4.22 -5.45 -30.59
N ALA A 14 -5.39 -5.98 -30.19
CA ALA A 14 -6.25 -5.31 -29.21
C ALA A 14 -5.45 -5.02 -27.94
N PRO A 15 -5.67 -3.87 -27.28
CA PRO A 15 -5.01 -3.58 -26.02
C PRO A 15 -5.35 -4.67 -25.00
N ILE A 16 -4.35 -5.40 -24.55
CA ILE A 16 -4.50 -6.36 -23.46
C ILE A 16 -4.68 -5.52 -22.20
N THR A 17 -5.88 -5.48 -21.63
CA THR A 17 -6.09 -4.89 -20.31
C THR A 17 -5.36 -5.81 -19.32
N PRO A 18 -4.31 -5.32 -18.63
CA PRO A 18 -3.61 -6.15 -17.66
C PRO A 18 -4.56 -6.54 -16.52
N ALA A 19 -4.35 -7.73 -15.95
CA ALA A 19 -5.11 -8.16 -14.79
C ALA A 19 -4.89 -7.17 -13.62
N PRO A 20 -5.91 -6.91 -12.78
CA PRO A 20 -5.77 -6.02 -11.65
C PRO A 20 -4.60 -6.40 -10.74
N LEU A 21 -3.92 -5.41 -10.19
CA LEU A 21 -2.88 -5.60 -9.18
C LEU A 21 -3.50 -5.98 -7.84
N THR A 22 -2.92 -6.95 -7.16
CA THR A 22 -3.29 -7.25 -5.78
C THR A 22 -2.64 -6.23 -4.85
N LEU A 23 -3.45 -5.43 -4.15
CA LEU A 23 -3.00 -4.37 -3.25
C LEU A 23 -3.33 -4.75 -1.80
N ALA A 24 -2.32 -4.80 -0.94
CA ALA A 24 -2.53 -4.90 0.50
C ALA A 24 -2.58 -3.49 1.12
N LEU A 25 -3.74 -3.17 1.71
CA LEU A 25 -3.97 -1.93 2.46
C LEU A 25 -3.69 -2.19 3.94
N VAL A 26 -2.51 -1.76 4.42
CA VAL A 26 -2.05 -1.99 5.80
C VAL A 26 -2.48 -0.84 6.69
N VAL A 27 -3.32 -1.11 7.69
CA VAL A 27 -3.78 -0.14 8.70
C VAL A 27 -2.88 -0.24 9.92
N ALA A 28 -2.00 0.73 10.10
CA ALA A 28 -0.87 0.64 11.03
C ALA A 28 -1.23 0.87 12.50
N SER A 29 -2.32 1.56 12.80
CA SER A 29 -2.69 1.93 14.17
C SER A 29 -3.47 0.82 14.86
N ASP A 30 -2.95 0.35 15.98
CA ASP A 30 -3.57 -0.62 16.91
C ASP A 30 -4.10 0.02 18.20
N ARG A 31 -4.00 1.36 18.32
CA ARG A 31 -4.40 2.11 19.51
C ARG A 31 -5.90 2.07 19.74
N GLU A 32 -6.34 1.90 20.99
CA GLU A 32 -7.75 2.06 21.39
C GLU A 32 -8.25 3.48 21.05
N GLY A 33 -9.48 3.58 20.51
CA GLY A 33 -10.06 4.85 20.08
C GLY A 33 -9.36 5.48 18.87
N ARG A 34 -8.63 4.68 18.07
CA ARG A 34 -7.88 5.14 16.89
C ARG A 34 -8.78 5.79 15.84
N PHE A 35 -8.24 6.78 15.16
CA PHE A 35 -8.89 7.44 14.02
C PHE A 35 -8.67 6.74 12.69
N ALA A 36 -7.85 5.69 12.69
CA ALA A 36 -7.49 4.92 11.50
C ALA A 36 -8.69 4.42 10.67
N PRO A 37 -9.80 3.91 11.26
CA PRO A 37 -10.96 3.47 10.48
C PRO A 37 -11.52 4.57 9.57
N VAL A 38 -11.66 5.80 10.05
CA VAL A 38 -12.18 6.94 9.28
C VAL A 38 -11.30 7.21 8.04
N ILE A 39 -9.98 7.27 8.23
CA ILE A 39 -9.02 7.47 7.14
C ILE A 39 -9.03 6.30 6.17
N THR A 40 -9.09 5.07 6.69
CA THR A 40 -9.09 3.85 5.90
C THR A 40 -10.35 3.76 5.04
N ASP A 41 -11.53 4.04 5.59
CA ASP A 41 -12.79 3.99 4.86
C ASP A 41 -12.86 5.07 3.78
N TRP A 42 -12.37 6.28 4.08
CA TRP A 42 -12.24 7.32 3.07
C TRP A 42 -11.33 6.87 1.92
N PHE A 43 -10.16 6.30 2.21
CA PHE A 43 -9.24 5.85 1.16
C PHE A 43 -9.77 4.64 0.39
N ARG A 44 -10.45 3.72 1.05
CA ARG A 44 -11.15 2.59 0.41
C ARG A 44 -12.22 3.07 -0.58
N SER A 45 -12.92 4.16 -0.28
CA SER A 45 -13.88 4.73 -1.23
C SER A 45 -13.20 5.22 -2.52
N ARG A 46 -11.96 5.73 -2.45
CA ARG A 46 -11.17 6.09 -3.65
C ARG A 46 -10.66 4.86 -4.40
N LEU A 47 -10.28 3.81 -3.68
CA LEU A 47 -9.92 2.53 -4.29
C LEU A 47 -11.10 1.87 -5.00
N ALA A 48 -12.31 1.99 -4.47
CA ALA A 48 -13.51 1.44 -5.09
C ALA A 48 -13.87 2.07 -6.46
N GLU A 49 -13.32 3.24 -6.77
CA GLU A 49 -13.45 3.90 -8.07
C GLU A 49 -12.43 3.38 -9.11
N ARG A 50 -11.56 2.43 -8.72
CA ARG A 50 -10.48 1.88 -9.53
C ARG A 50 -10.72 0.41 -9.86
N GLU A 51 -10.62 0.08 -11.14
CA GLU A 51 -10.75 -1.30 -11.64
C GLU A 51 -9.39 -2.04 -11.72
N ASP A 52 -8.30 -1.30 -11.59
CA ASP A 52 -6.93 -1.81 -11.71
C ASP A 52 -6.35 -2.38 -10.40
N PHE A 53 -7.17 -2.45 -9.33
CA PHE A 53 -6.77 -3.03 -8.05
C PHE A 53 -7.78 -4.03 -7.50
N THR A 54 -7.26 -5.15 -6.97
CA THR A 54 -7.96 -6.02 -6.04
C THR A 54 -7.40 -5.80 -4.64
N VAL A 55 -8.22 -5.33 -3.70
CA VAL A 55 -7.75 -4.83 -2.40
C VAL A 55 -8.03 -5.82 -1.28
N THR A 56 -7.00 -6.10 -0.47
CA THR A 56 -7.13 -6.82 0.81
C THR A 56 -6.65 -5.90 1.94
N VAL A 57 -7.47 -5.77 2.98
CA VAL A 57 -7.10 -4.96 4.17
C VAL A 57 -6.39 -5.83 5.19
N VAL A 58 -5.27 -5.33 5.72
CA VAL A 58 -4.51 -5.88 6.85
C VAL A 58 -4.58 -4.87 7.98
N ASP A 59 -5.44 -5.11 8.95
CA ASP A 59 -5.60 -4.23 10.10
C ASP A 59 -4.79 -4.75 11.29
N LEU A 60 -3.77 -3.98 11.71
CA LEU A 60 -2.85 -4.39 12.78
C LEU A 60 -3.49 -4.43 14.17
N ALA A 61 -4.67 -3.84 14.35
CA ALA A 61 -5.43 -4.02 15.60
C ALA A 61 -6.09 -5.40 15.72
N GLU A 62 -6.15 -6.17 14.64
CA GLU A 62 -6.70 -7.53 14.63
C GLU A 62 -5.61 -8.60 14.71
N ILE A 63 -4.34 -8.20 14.86
CA ILE A 63 -3.17 -9.09 14.81
C ILE A 63 -2.36 -8.93 16.11
N ASP A 64 -2.36 -9.95 16.94
CA ASP A 64 -1.63 -9.95 18.23
C ASP A 64 -0.21 -10.51 18.05
N LEU A 65 0.74 -9.63 17.80
CA LEU A 65 2.16 -9.97 17.65
C LEU A 65 2.97 -9.35 18.79
N PRO A 66 3.70 -10.14 19.58
CA PRO A 66 4.60 -9.61 20.62
C PRO A 66 5.71 -8.78 19.96
N THR A 67 6.19 -7.75 20.63
CA THR A 67 7.26 -6.88 20.11
C THR A 67 8.62 -7.57 20.05
N SER A 68 8.84 -8.63 20.84
CA SER A 68 10.06 -9.43 20.78
C SER A 68 10.06 -10.35 19.55
N LEU A 69 11.12 -10.30 18.76
CA LEU A 69 11.31 -11.19 17.62
C LEU A 69 11.93 -12.53 18.08
N SER A 70 11.56 -13.60 17.42
CA SER A 70 12.12 -14.94 17.65
C SER A 70 12.26 -15.71 16.34
N HIS A 71 13.40 -16.38 16.16
CA HIS A 71 13.59 -17.34 15.07
C HIS A 71 12.78 -18.63 15.27
N ARG A 72 12.18 -18.81 16.45
CA ARG A 72 11.31 -19.93 16.79
C ARG A 72 10.04 -19.39 17.44
N PRO A 73 9.12 -18.84 16.63
CA PRO A 73 7.88 -18.27 17.16
C PRO A 73 7.04 -19.36 17.86
N SER A 74 6.30 -18.94 18.88
CA SER A 74 5.34 -19.83 19.54
C SER A 74 4.20 -20.23 18.60
N PRO A 75 3.45 -21.31 18.85
CA PRO A 75 2.27 -21.66 18.05
C PRO A 75 1.24 -20.52 17.93
N ALA A 76 1.07 -19.73 19.00
CA ALA A 76 0.17 -18.57 18.98
C ALA A 76 0.66 -17.50 18.01
N VAL A 77 1.95 -17.13 18.04
CA VAL A 77 2.54 -16.18 17.10
C VAL A 77 2.50 -16.70 15.66
N THR A 78 2.73 -18.01 15.46
CA THR A 78 2.62 -18.62 14.14
C THR A 78 1.19 -18.52 13.59
N ALA A 79 0.17 -18.73 14.45
CA ALA A 79 -1.22 -18.57 14.04
C ALA A 79 -1.57 -17.13 13.65
N GLU A 80 -1.04 -16.13 14.36
CA GLU A 80 -1.22 -14.71 13.99
C GLU A 80 -0.52 -14.38 12.67
N LEU A 81 0.71 -14.84 12.47
CA LEU A 81 1.43 -14.65 11.21
C LEU A 81 0.71 -15.32 10.02
N ALA A 82 0.07 -16.47 10.24
CA ALA A 82 -0.71 -17.14 9.19
C ALA A 82 -1.90 -16.33 8.67
N LYS A 83 -2.39 -15.33 9.41
CA LYS A 83 -3.44 -14.41 8.97
C LYS A 83 -2.92 -13.36 7.98
N VAL A 84 -1.67 -12.94 8.11
CA VAL A 84 -1.14 -11.78 7.39
C VAL A 84 -0.08 -12.15 6.35
N THR A 85 0.82 -13.08 6.63
CA THR A 85 1.92 -13.45 5.71
C THR A 85 1.44 -13.79 4.30
N PRO A 86 0.39 -14.62 4.09
CA PRO A 86 -0.08 -14.93 2.75
C PRO A 86 -0.61 -13.71 1.99
N VAL A 87 -1.19 -12.72 2.70
CA VAL A 87 -1.67 -11.48 2.09
C VAL A 87 -0.51 -10.62 1.62
N LEU A 88 0.53 -10.46 2.45
CA LEU A 88 1.72 -9.71 2.07
C LEU A 88 2.49 -10.38 0.93
N GLU A 89 2.59 -11.70 0.95
CA GLU A 89 3.24 -12.50 -0.07
C GLU A 89 2.55 -12.34 -1.44
N ALA A 90 1.22 -12.46 -1.47
CA ALA A 90 0.41 -12.38 -2.67
C ALA A 90 0.28 -10.94 -3.22
N ALA A 91 0.56 -9.91 -2.43
CA ALA A 91 0.42 -8.51 -2.85
C ALA A 91 1.42 -8.16 -3.95
N ASP A 92 0.97 -7.44 -4.95
CA ASP A 92 1.81 -6.78 -5.97
C ASP A 92 2.26 -5.39 -5.52
N ALA A 93 1.50 -4.77 -4.60
CA ALA A 93 1.71 -3.42 -4.10
C ALA A 93 1.16 -3.25 -2.68
N PHE A 94 1.62 -2.21 -1.99
CA PHE A 94 1.17 -1.86 -0.64
C PHE A 94 0.75 -0.39 -0.56
N VAL A 95 -0.30 -0.12 0.23
CA VAL A 95 -0.56 1.21 0.77
C VAL A 95 -0.65 1.10 2.29
N VAL A 96 0.10 1.95 2.97
CA VAL A 96 0.16 1.98 4.44
C VAL A 96 -0.59 3.20 4.94
N VAL A 97 -1.67 2.97 5.70
CA VAL A 97 -2.41 4.00 6.43
C VAL A 97 -1.79 4.15 7.82
N THR A 98 -1.11 5.25 8.08
CA THR A 98 -0.33 5.42 9.31
C THR A 98 -0.59 6.74 10.02
N PRO A 99 -0.79 6.74 11.36
CA PRO A 99 -0.67 7.95 12.17
C PRO A 99 0.79 8.34 12.36
N GLU A 100 0.99 9.56 12.85
CA GLU A 100 2.24 9.97 13.47
C GLU A 100 2.12 9.89 14.99
N TYR A 101 2.96 9.05 15.63
CA TYR A 101 3.08 8.94 17.06
C TYR A 101 4.45 9.47 17.49
N ASN A 102 4.45 10.62 18.19
CA ASN A 102 5.69 11.21 18.74
C ASN A 102 6.83 11.28 17.70
N HIS A 103 6.55 11.87 16.54
CA HIS A 103 7.52 12.09 15.46
C HIS A 103 7.89 10.85 14.64
N SER A 104 7.23 9.71 14.85
CA SER A 104 7.48 8.45 14.16
C SER A 104 6.19 7.71 13.83
N PHE A 105 6.29 6.46 13.38
CA PHE A 105 5.19 5.57 13.04
C PHE A 105 4.90 4.57 14.18
N PRO A 106 3.73 3.88 14.18
CA PRO A 106 3.38 2.92 15.22
C PRO A 106 4.36 1.75 15.34
N ALA A 107 4.61 1.30 16.57
CA ALA A 107 5.46 0.13 16.84
C ALA A 107 4.89 -1.16 16.24
N SER A 108 3.57 -1.30 16.18
CA SER A 108 2.86 -2.41 15.51
C SER A 108 3.24 -2.53 14.04
N LEU A 109 3.37 -1.40 13.32
CA LEU A 109 3.84 -1.40 11.94
C LEU A 109 5.29 -1.87 11.83
N LYS A 110 6.18 -1.36 12.69
CA LYS A 110 7.59 -1.80 12.69
C LYS A 110 7.70 -3.30 12.99
N ASN A 111 6.91 -3.78 13.95
CA ASN A 111 6.86 -5.19 14.30
C ASN A 111 6.39 -6.08 13.12
N LEU A 112 5.39 -5.64 12.35
CA LEU A 112 4.97 -6.32 11.13
C LEU A 112 6.10 -6.34 10.09
N ILE A 113 6.74 -5.20 9.83
CA ILE A 113 7.80 -5.07 8.83
C ILE A 113 8.97 -6.00 9.16
N ASP A 114 9.41 -6.02 10.43
CA ASP A 114 10.58 -6.79 10.87
C ASP A 114 10.38 -8.31 10.89
N ARG A 115 9.12 -8.77 10.80
CA ARG A 115 8.79 -10.21 10.72
C ARG A 115 8.69 -10.74 9.30
N HIS A 116 8.74 -9.86 8.32
CA HIS A 116 8.61 -10.18 6.90
C HIS A 116 9.77 -9.51 6.14
N TYR A 117 10.38 -10.22 5.22
CA TYR A 117 11.49 -9.71 4.43
C TYR A 117 11.23 -9.83 2.92
N THR A 118 11.09 -11.05 2.45
CA THR A 118 10.87 -11.34 1.03
C THR A 118 9.53 -10.83 0.52
N GLU A 119 8.56 -10.72 1.40
CA GLU A 119 7.20 -10.26 1.11
C GLU A 119 7.16 -8.80 0.65
N TRP A 120 8.14 -7.98 1.07
CA TRP A 120 8.25 -6.57 0.68
C TRP A 120 9.04 -6.35 -0.61
N GLN A 121 9.91 -7.29 -0.96
CA GLN A 121 10.93 -7.08 -1.99
C GLN A 121 10.36 -6.82 -3.38
N ALA A 122 10.96 -5.81 -4.05
CA ALA A 122 10.58 -5.39 -5.39
C ALA A 122 9.07 -5.18 -5.57
N LYS A 123 8.46 -4.52 -4.59
CA LYS A 123 7.04 -4.09 -4.62
C LYS A 123 6.94 -2.61 -4.25
N PRO A 124 6.02 -1.84 -4.86
CA PRO A 124 5.84 -0.44 -4.50
C PRO A 124 5.05 -0.30 -3.20
N VAL A 125 5.40 0.73 -2.43
CA VAL A 125 4.73 1.12 -1.19
C VAL A 125 4.34 2.58 -1.26
N GLY A 126 3.06 2.87 -1.06
CA GLY A 126 2.50 4.21 -0.92
C GLY A 126 2.05 4.50 0.51
N PHE A 127 1.87 5.77 0.83
CA PHE A 127 1.50 6.18 2.18
C PHE A 127 0.27 7.07 2.19
N VAL A 128 -0.65 6.77 3.09
CA VAL A 128 -1.75 7.63 3.52
C VAL A 128 -1.51 7.92 4.99
N SER A 129 -1.14 9.14 5.31
CA SER A 129 -0.75 9.52 6.67
C SER A 129 -1.69 10.53 7.28
N TYR A 130 -1.76 10.54 8.60
CA TYR A 130 -2.58 11.46 9.34
C TYR A 130 -1.99 11.81 10.70
N GLY A 131 -2.36 12.96 11.22
CA GLY A 131 -1.87 13.40 12.52
C GLY A 131 -2.37 14.78 12.89
N GLY A 132 -1.69 15.39 13.86
CA GLY A 132 -1.90 16.78 14.21
C GLY A 132 -1.22 17.75 13.22
N MET A 133 -0.24 18.52 13.71
CA MET A 133 0.43 19.55 12.94
C MET A 133 1.14 19.04 11.69
N SER A 134 1.81 17.89 11.76
CA SER A 134 2.62 17.37 10.65
C SER A 134 1.86 16.48 9.66
N GLY A 135 0.59 16.12 9.95
CA GLY A 135 -0.19 15.26 9.07
C GLY A 135 0.40 13.86 8.85
N GLY A 136 1.35 13.43 9.68
CA GLY A 136 2.04 12.15 9.55
C GLY A 136 3.27 12.17 8.65
N LEU A 137 3.68 13.32 8.12
CA LEU A 137 4.81 13.43 7.18
C LEU A 137 6.13 12.92 7.76
N ARG A 138 6.37 13.11 9.07
CA ARG A 138 7.60 12.64 9.72
C ARG A 138 7.63 11.11 9.85
N ALA A 139 6.48 10.49 10.09
CA ALA A 139 6.35 9.04 10.06
C ALA A 139 6.64 8.48 8.67
N VAL A 140 6.10 9.12 7.63
CA VAL A 140 6.33 8.74 6.22
C VAL A 140 7.81 8.85 5.86
N GLU A 141 8.50 9.93 6.25
CA GLU A 141 9.92 10.11 5.96
C GLU A 141 10.78 8.99 6.56
N GLN A 142 10.50 8.60 7.78
CA GLN A 142 11.20 7.47 8.41
C GLN A 142 10.85 6.13 7.78
N LEU A 143 9.59 5.91 7.40
CA LEU A 143 9.15 4.68 6.73
C LEU A 143 9.81 4.50 5.36
N ARG A 144 10.11 5.58 4.64
CA ARG A 144 10.83 5.50 3.36
C ARG A 144 12.19 4.82 3.51
N GLN A 145 12.93 5.14 4.57
CA GLN A 145 14.23 4.52 4.85
C GLN A 145 14.07 3.04 5.26
N VAL A 146 13.06 2.74 6.08
CA VAL A 146 12.77 1.37 6.51
C VAL A 146 12.41 0.48 5.32
N TYR A 147 11.50 0.94 4.45
CA TYR A 147 11.10 0.16 3.28
C TYR A 147 12.19 0.06 2.21
N ALA A 148 13.09 1.04 2.12
CA ALA A 148 14.27 0.95 1.26
C ALA A 148 15.20 -0.20 1.70
N GLU A 149 15.41 -0.37 3.02
CA GLU A 149 16.16 -1.51 3.58
C GLU A 149 15.48 -2.85 3.29
N MET A 150 14.14 -2.85 3.21
CA MET A 150 13.35 -4.04 2.85
C MET A 150 13.27 -4.28 1.33
N HIS A 151 14.08 -3.60 0.53
CA HIS A 151 14.11 -3.67 -0.93
C HIS A 151 12.78 -3.30 -1.61
N ALA A 152 11.91 -2.56 -0.93
CA ALA A 152 10.67 -2.03 -1.50
C ALA A 152 10.91 -0.66 -2.14
N VAL A 153 10.04 -0.26 -3.08
CA VAL A 153 10.11 1.03 -3.75
C VAL A 153 9.04 1.94 -3.20
N THR A 154 9.40 2.94 -2.38
CA THR A 154 8.41 3.90 -1.90
C THR A 154 8.09 4.92 -2.99
N VAL A 155 6.81 5.04 -3.37
CA VAL A 155 6.40 6.02 -4.37
C VAL A 155 6.46 7.45 -3.81
N ARG A 156 6.65 8.43 -4.69
CA ARG A 156 6.82 9.83 -4.26
C ARG A 156 5.54 10.41 -3.67
N GLU A 157 4.42 10.24 -4.37
CA GLU A 157 3.15 10.84 -3.97
C GLU A 157 2.60 10.19 -2.68
N THR A 158 1.97 11.02 -1.86
CA THR A 158 1.37 10.61 -0.57
C THR A 158 0.07 11.36 -0.35
N VAL A 159 -0.83 10.79 0.44
CA VAL A 159 -1.95 11.54 1.04
C VAL A 159 -1.59 11.86 2.48
N SER A 160 -1.76 13.12 2.89
CA SER A 160 -1.42 13.55 4.25
C SER A 160 -2.54 14.42 4.82
N PHE A 161 -3.09 13.99 5.97
CA PHE A 161 -4.18 14.69 6.66
C PHE A 161 -3.64 15.43 7.89
N HIS A 162 -3.42 16.73 7.73
CA HIS A 162 -3.03 17.63 8.81
C HIS A 162 -4.24 17.97 9.66
N GLN A 163 -4.09 17.96 11.00
CA GLN A 163 -5.22 18.19 11.93
C GLN A 163 -6.43 17.27 11.62
N ALA A 164 -6.16 15.99 11.38
CA ALA A 164 -7.06 15.02 10.77
C ALA A 164 -8.47 14.99 11.40
N HIS A 165 -8.56 15.05 12.75
CA HIS A 165 -9.85 15.05 13.46
C HIS A 165 -10.78 16.21 13.06
N GLY A 166 -10.22 17.34 12.61
CA GLY A 166 -11.01 18.49 12.18
C GLY A 166 -11.49 18.42 10.74
N LEU A 167 -10.89 17.53 9.92
CA LEU A 167 -11.18 17.43 8.48
C LEU A 167 -12.39 16.55 8.15
N PHE A 168 -12.84 15.73 9.07
CA PHE A 168 -13.96 14.81 8.86
C PHE A 168 -15.14 15.21 9.74
N ASP A 169 -16.36 14.93 9.26
CA ASP A 169 -17.59 15.10 10.02
C ASP A 169 -17.88 13.84 10.90
N GLU A 170 -19.02 13.86 11.60
CA GLU A 170 -19.45 12.78 12.48
C GLU A 170 -19.77 11.48 11.72
N ASP A 171 -20.11 11.59 10.43
CA ASP A 171 -20.34 10.45 9.53
C ASP A 171 -19.04 9.93 8.87
N GLY A 172 -17.88 10.51 9.21
CA GLY A 172 -16.59 10.14 8.63
C GLY A 172 -16.37 10.65 7.19
N ARG A 173 -17.14 11.65 6.74
CA ARG A 173 -16.97 12.28 5.42
C ARG A 173 -15.99 13.43 5.52
N HIS A 174 -15.08 13.50 4.56
CA HIS A 174 -14.15 14.63 4.48
C HIS A 174 -14.88 15.94 4.08
N LYS A 175 -14.74 16.99 4.87
CA LYS A 175 -15.46 18.26 4.72
C LYS A 175 -15.07 19.05 3.47
N ASP A 176 -13.81 18.90 3.01
CA ASP A 176 -13.29 19.51 1.78
C ASP A 176 -12.35 18.52 1.08
N PRO A 177 -12.88 17.56 0.31
CA PRO A 177 -12.11 16.42 -0.18
C PRO A 177 -11.22 16.71 -1.39
N ALA A 178 -11.45 17.82 -2.13
CA ALA A 178 -10.87 18.01 -3.46
C ALA A 178 -9.34 17.84 -3.51
N GLY A 179 -8.61 18.45 -2.57
CA GLY A 179 -7.15 18.31 -2.49
C GLY A 179 -6.71 16.90 -2.16
N ALA A 180 -7.39 16.24 -1.22
CA ALA A 180 -7.10 14.88 -0.81
C ALA A 180 -7.41 13.86 -1.92
N GLU A 181 -8.47 14.07 -2.69
CA GLU A 181 -8.85 13.23 -3.85
C GLU A 181 -7.81 13.32 -4.97
N ILE A 182 -7.32 14.51 -5.28
CA ILE A 182 -6.22 14.71 -6.24
C ILE A 182 -4.97 13.97 -5.78
N ALA A 183 -4.62 14.09 -4.51
CA ALA A 183 -3.47 13.40 -3.94
C ALA A 183 -3.64 11.87 -3.96
N ALA A 184 -4.82 11.36 -3.62
CA ALA A 184 -5.12 9.93 -3.66
C ALA A 184 -5.04 9.38 -5.08
N LYS A 185 -5.59 10.10 -6.06
CA LYS A 185 -5.48 9.72 -7.48
C LYS A 185 -4.01 9.64 -7.91
N ALA A 186 -3.22 10.66 -7.61
CA ALA A 186 -1.80 10.70 -7.98
C ALA A 186 -1.00 9.56 -7.32
N LEU A 187 -1.28 9.28 -6.04
CA LEU A 187 -0.70 8.15 -5.32
C LEU A 187 -1.03 6.81 -6.00
N LEU A 188 -2.32 6.58 -6.29
CA LEU A 188 -2.78 5.34 -6.91
C LEU A 188 -2.24 5.16 -8.33
N ASP A 189 -2.14 6.23 -9.12
CA ASP A 189 -1.54 6.20 -10.45
C ASP A 189 -0.06 5.77 -10.39
N GLN A 190 0.70 6.28 -9.42
CA GLN A 190 2.10 5.85 -9.21
C GLN A 190 2.19 4.40 -8.73
N ILE A 191 1.32 3.97 -7.82
CA ILE A 191 1.27 2.57 -7.35
C ILE A 191 0.96 1.63 -8.51
N ALA A 192 -0.01 1.98 -9.37
CA ALA A 192 -0.35 1.18 -10.54
C ALA A 192 0.83 1.06 -11.51
N TRP A 193 1.49 2.17 -11.82
CA TRP A 193 2.63 2.20 -12.74
C TRP A 193 3.80 1.35 -12.21
N TRP A 194 4.23 1.59 -10.98
CA TRP A 194 5.32 0.85 -10.36
C TRP A 194 4.98 -0.61 -10.12
N GLY A 195 3.75 -0.91 -9.68
CA GLY A 195 3.26 -2.27 -9.44
C GLY A 195 3.29 -3.09 -10.70
N THR A 196 2.78 -2.56 -11.82
CA THR A 196 2.82 -3.22 -13.12
C THR A 196 4.26 -3.42 -13.59
N ALA A 197 5.08 -2.37 -13.56
CA ALA A 197 6.47 -2.44 -14.03
C ALA A 197 7.31 -3.48 -13.25
N LEU A 198 7.16 -3.54 -11.92
CA LEU A 198 7.90 -4.49 -11.09
C LEU A 198 7.34 -5.91 -11.20
N LYS A 199 6.03 -6.07 -11.35
CA LYS A 199 5.39 -7.38 -11.60
C LYS A 199 5.86 -7.97 -12.93
N ASP A 200 5.85 -7.17 -13.99
CA ASP A 200 6.33 -7.58 -15.31
C ASP A 200 7.83 -7.90 -15.28
N ALA A 201 8.64 -7.08 -14.64
CA ALA A 201 10.06 -7.34 -14.48
C ALA A 201 10.34 -8.66 -13.75
N LYS A 202 9.60 -8.96 -12.66
CA LYS A 202 9.73 -10.21 -11.90
C LYS A 202 9.25 -11.43 -12.68
N SER A 203 8.30 -11.29 -13.61
CA SER A 203 7.81 -12.40 -14.43
C SER A 203 8.87 -12.94 -15.39
N VAL A 204 9.79 -12.08 -15.85
CA VAL A 204 10.87 -12.45 -16.78
C VAL A 204 12.24 -12.59 -16.10
N ARG A 205 12.41 -11.97 -14.93
CA ARG A 205 13.65 -11.97 -14.17
C ARG A 205 13.34 -11.96 -12.68
N PRO A 206 13.39 -13.13 -12.00
CA PRO A 206 13.16 -13.20 -10.56
C PRO A 206 14.04 -12.20 -9.81
N TYR A 207 13.46 -11.53 -8.81
CA TYR A 207 14.21 -10.65 -7.93
C TYR A 207 15.02 -11.50 -6.97
N GLY A 208 16.34 -11.43 -7.07
CA GLY A 208 17.28 -12.09 -6.16
C GLY A 208 18.07 -11.03 -5.41
N ALA A 209 17.89 -10.95 -4.11
CA ALA A 209 18.68 -10.13 -3.20
C ALA A 209 19.40 -11.00 -2.19
#